data_d18be6598c76cace6b857d11dc6c4ad9
#
_entry.id   d18be6598c76cace6b857d11dc6c4ad9
#
_cell.length_a   1.000
_cell.length_b   1.000
_cell.length_c   1.000
_cell.angle_alpha   90.00
_cell.angle_beta   90.00
_cell.angle_gamma   90.00
#
_symmetry.space_group_name_H-M   'P 1'
#
loop_
_entity.id
_entity.type
_entity.pdbx_description
1 polymer ?
#
loop_
_entity_poly.entity_id
_entity_poly.type
_entity_poly.pdbx_seq_one_letter_code
_entity_poly.pdbx_strand_id
1 'polypeptide(L)'
;NPAYTVDFEGTPVGLVHPGVGAPFAAAVLEEAIACGVRKVIVCGGGGVLDREIAVGHLLVLQDAVRDEGTSYHYLPPSRRAAAHPEAVAALVSTLEGHGIPHLLATAWTTDAFYRETPAKVRLRRSEGCLCVEMEAAALFAVAQFRDIVLGQLLYAGDDVSGLDWDSRGWVHRHDNREQVLRLAFEACLRL
;
A
#
# COMPACT_ATOMS: atom_id res chain seq x y z
N ASN A 1 12.52 -14.55 0.37
CA ASN A 1 11.63 -14.50 -0.80
C ASN A 1 12.48 -14.32 -2.06
N PRO A 2 12.13 -14.96 -3.18
CA PRO A 2 12.85 -14.72 -4.43
C PRO A 2 12.66 -13.28 -4.88
N ALA A 3 13.74 -12.66 -5.35
CA ALA A 3 13.74 -11.38 -6.03
C ALA A 3 13.99 -11.63 -7.53
N TYR A 4 13.33 -10.89 -8.37
CA TYR A 4 13.41 -10.98 -9.82
C TYR A 4 13.85 -9.63 -10.39
N THR A 5 14.49 -9.66 -11.55
CA THR A 5 14.67 -8.49 -12.37
C THR A 5 13.77 -8.65 -13.62
N VAL A 6 12.94 -7.68 -13.85
CA VAL A 6 12.02 -7.63 -14.99
C VAL A 6 12.48 -6.51 -15.92
N ASP A 7 12.63 -6.79 -17.20
CA ASP A 7 12.79 -5.73 -18.20
C ASP A 7 11.41 -5.11 -18.46
N PHE A 8 11.25 -3.86 -18.08
CA PHE A 8 10.04 -3.11 -18.34
C PHE A 8 10.36 -1.89 -19.19
N GLU A 9 9.88 -1.91 -20.44
CA GLU A 9 10.13 -0.86 -21.44
C GLU A 9 11.63 -0.54 -21.64
N GLY A 10 12.47 -1.58 -21.62
CA GLY A 10 13.92 -1.46 -21.80
C GLY A 10 14.69 -1.04 -20.54
N THR A 11 14.01 -0.95 -19.40
CA THR A 11 14.61 -0.63 -18.11
C THR A 11 14.50 -1.81 -17.13
N PRO A 12 15.62 -2.24 -16.51
CA PRO A 12 15.56 -3.30 -15.51
C PRO A 12 14.92 -2.80 -14.21
N VAL A 13 13.82 -3.42 -13.80
CA VAL A 13 13.11 -3.11 -12.54
C VAL A 13 13.16 -4.33 -11.63
N GLY A 14 13.51 -4.11 -10.36
CA GLY A 14 13.47 -5.16 -9.34
C GLY A 14 12.04 -5.47 -8.92
N LEU A 15 11.70 -6.74 -8.77
CA LEU A 15 10.40 -7.20 -8.26
C LEU A 15 10.62 -8.20 -7.13
N VAL A 16 9.99 -7.94 -5.98
CA VAL A 16 10.01 -8.86 -4.83
C VAL A 16 8.63 -8.89 -4.19
N HIS A 17 8.20 -10.08 -3.76
CA HIS A 17 7.00 -10.22 -2.94
C HIS A 17 7.39 -10.09 -1.46
N PRO A 18 6.92 -9.05 -0.74
CA PRO A 18 7.39 -8.76 0.62
C PRO A 18 6.79 -9.71 1.68
N GLY A 19 5.90 -10.62 1.30
CA GLY A 19 5.09 -11.39 2.25
C GLY A 19 3.87 -10.61 2.70
N VAL A 20 3.30 -11.00 3.84
CA VAL A 20 2.15 -10.37 4.47
C VAL A 20 2.51 -9.97 5.90
N GLY A 21 2.14 -8.77 6.29
CA GLY A 21 2.32 -8.22 7.64
C GLY A 21 3.56 -7.34 7.79
N ALA A 22 3.40 -6.30 8.57
CA ALA A 22 4.37 -5.23 8.79
C ALA A 22 5.80 -5.70 9.13
N PRO A 23 6.02 -6.66 10.07
CA PRO A 23 7.38 -7.06 10.42
C PRO A 23 8.14 -7.70 9.27
N PHE A 24 7.45 -8.56 8.50
CA PHE A 24 8.11 -9.29 7.43
C PHE A 24 8.36 -8.39 6.22
N ALA A 25 7.39 -7.55 5.85
CA ALA A 25 7.56 -6.60 4.76
C ALA A 25 8.67 -5.58 5.06
N ALA A 26 8.78 -5.10 6.30
CA ALA A 26 9.87 -4.24 6.74
C ALA A 26 11.25 -4.92 6.60
N ALA A 27 11.36 -6.20 6.98
CA ALA A 27 12.61 -6.94 6.83
C ALA A 27 13.02 -7.09 5.36
N VAL A 28 12.09 -7.44 4.47
CA VAL A 28 12.35 -7.54 3.02
C VAL A 28 12.75 -6.19 2.43
N LEU A 29 12.10 -5.10 2.85
CA LEU A 29 12.47 -3.75 2.42
C LEU A 29 13.89 -3.38 2.88
N GLU A 30 14.26 -3.68 4.11
CA GLU A 30 15.62 -3.44 4.64
C GLU A 30 16.68 -4.22 3.86
N GLU A 31 16.40 -5.48 3.49
CA GLU A 31 17.29 -6.28 2.63
C GLU A 31 17.44 -5.65 1.24
N ALA A 32 16.34 -5.19 0.64
CA ALA A 32 16.38 -4.50 -0.65
C ALA A 32 17.20 -3.20 -0.57
N ILE A 33 17.03 -2.41 0.48
CA ILE A 33 17.79 -1.19 0.73
C ILE A 33 19.29 -1.50 0.90
N ALA A 34 19.62 -2.58 1.60
CA ALA A 34 21.02 -3.03 1.76
C ALA A 34 21.64 -3.44 0.41
N CYS A 35 20.84 -3.94 -0.53
CA CYS A 35 21.24 -4.23 -1.91
C CYS A 35 21.29 -2.99 -2.82
N GLY A 36 21.04 -1.79 -2.29
CA GLY A 36 21.17 -0.53 -3.02
C GLY A 36 19.87 0.07 -3.55
N VAL A 37 18.72 -0.51 -3.27
CA VAL A 37 17.41 0.05 -3.66
C VAL A 37 17.16 1.37 -2.94
N ARG A 38 16.67 2.39 -3.69
CA ARG A 38 16.39 3.74 -3.16
C ARG A 38 15.01 4.26 -3.58
N LYS A 39 14.36 3.65 -4.56
CA LYS A 39 13.07 4.04 -5.11
C LYS A 39 12.18 2.81 -5.16
N VAL A 40 11.00 2.89 -4.56
CA VAL A 40 10.11 1.74 -4.37
C VAL A 40 8.66 2.16 -4.60
N ILE A 41 7.95 1.41 -5.41
CA ILE A 41 6.49 1.44 -5.47
C ILE A 41 5.96 0.09 -4.97
N VAL A 42 5.21 0.13 -3.90
CA VAL A 42 4.49 -1.03 -3.36
C VAL A 42 3.11 -1.10 -4.01
N CYS A 43 2.65 -2.29 -4.35
CA CYS A 43 1.31 -2.46 -4.90
C CYS A 43 0.62 -3.72 -4.37
N GLY A 44 -0.70 -3.66 -4.23
CA GLY A 44 -1.49 -4.77 -3.70
C GLY A 44 -2.98 -4.47 -3.64
N GLY A 45 -3.70 -5.23 -2.83
CA GLY A 45 -5.11 -5.02 -2.52
C GLY A 45 -5.30 -4.66 -1.05
N GLY A 46 -6.42 -4.01 -0.73
CA GLY A 46 -6.81 -3.70 0.64
C GLY A 46 -8.31 -3.72 0.82
N GLY A 47 -8.78 -4.05 2.04
CA GLY A 47 -10.19 -3.97 2.39
C GLY A 47 -10.66 -2.51 2.44
N VAL A 48 -11.88 -2.23 2.01
CA VAL A 48 -12.43 -0.86 2.06
C VAL A 48 -13.25 -0.64 3.31
N LEU A 49 -13.16 0.58 3.85
CA LEU A 49 -13.94 1.03 5.01
C LEU A 49 -15.20 1.80 4.57
N ASP A 50 -15.41 1.96 3.27
CA ASP A 50 -16.59 2.58 2.69
C ASP A 50 -17.10 1.72 1.51
N ARG A 51 -18.34 1.26 1.61
CA ARG A 51 -18.97 0.40 0.60
C ARG A 51 -19.18 1.05 -0.76
N GLU A 52 -19.17 2.38 -0.81
CA GLU A 52 -19.31 3.13 -2.06
C GLU A 52 -18.03 3.05 -2.92
N ILE A 53 -16.90 2.66 -2.33
CA ILE A 53 -15.67 2.41 -3.08
C ILE A 53 -15.81 1.06 -3.80
N ALA A 54 -15.94 1.08 -5.12
CA ALA A 54 -16.14 -0.12 -5.93
C ALA A 54 -14.90 -1.04 -5.91
N VAL A 55 -15.12 -2.35 -6.04
CA VAL A 55 -14.01 -3.32 -6.22
C VAL A 55 -13.16 -2.96 -7.43
N GLY A 56 -11.85 -2.96 -7.24
CA GLY A 56 -10.90 -2.60 -8.29
C GLY A 56 -10.64 -1.09 -8.41
N HIS A 57 -11.35 -0.23 -7.68
CA HIS A 57 -11.03 1.19 -7.63
C HIS A 57 -9.63 1.41 -7.05
N LEU A 58 -8.86 2.32 -7.63
CA LEU A 58 -7.46 2.51 -7.24
C LEU A 58 -7.32 3.56 -6.12
N LEU A 59 -6.47 3.24 -5.16
CA LEU A 59 -6.18 4.04 -3.98
C LEU A 59 -4.68 4.36 -3.95
N VAL A 60 -4.31 5.62 -4.08
CA VAL A 60 -2.93 6.10 -3.87
C VAL A 60 -2.80 6.48 -2.40
N LEU A 61 -1.96 5.78 -1.66
CA LEU A 61 -1.81 6.06 -0.23
C LEU A 61 -0.93 7.29 -0.01
N GLN A 62 -1.47 8.27 0.73
CA GLN A 62 -0.73 9.44 1.19
C GLN A 62 -0.09 9.20 2.56
N ASP A 63 -0.80 8.51 3.42
CA ASP A 63 -0.35 8.11 4.75
C ASP A 63 -1.09 6.86 5.25
N ALA A 64 -0.64 6.36 6.40
CA ALA A 64 -1.27 5.22 7.05
C ALA A 64 -1.33 5.41 8.58
N VAL A 65 -2.47 5.07 9.18
CA VAL A 65 -2.65 4.99 10.63
C VAL A 65 -1.87 3.78 11.16
N ARG A 66 -1.02 4.03 12.15
CA ARG A 66 -0.12 3.06 12.79
C ARG A 66 -0.89 2.26 13.86
N ASP A 67 -1.52 1.15 13.46
CA ASP A 67 -2.19 0.19 14.38
C ASP A 67 -1.48 -1.17 14.34
N GLU A 68 -0.16 -1.12 14.18
CA GLU A 68 0.80 -2.22 14.14
C GLU A 68 2.01 -1.88 15.04
N GLY A 69 2.91 -2.83 15.26
CA GLY A 69 4.04 -2.64 16.18
C GLY A 69 5.34 -2.19 15.52
N THR A 70 5.56 -2.51 14.25
CA THR A 70 6.86 -2.41 13.57
C THR A 70 7.32 -0.98 13.35
N SER A 71 6.43 -0.10 12.91
CA SER A 71 6.75 1.30 12.60
C SER A 71 7.32 2.07 13.80
N TYR A 72 6.97 1.67 15.02
CA TYR A 72 7.46 2.30 16.26
C TYR A 72 8.93 2.02 16.55
N HIS A 73 9.56 1.04 15.87
CA HIS A 73 11.00 0.82 15.92
C HIS A 73 11.79 1.77 15.01
N TYR A 74 11.11 2.41 14.04
CA TYR A 74 11.73 3.29 13.04
C TYR A 74 11.45 4.77 13.26
N LEU A 75 10.24 5.11 13.71
CA LEU A 75 9.84 6.50 13.93
C LEU A 75 9.37 6.74 15.36
N PRO A 76 9.57 7.95 15.90
CA PRO A 76 8.98 8.35 17.17
C PRO A 76 7.47 8.12 17.20
N PRO A 77 6.85 8.01 18.39
CA PRO A 77 5.40 7.83 18.50
C PRO A 77 4.65 8.95 17.79
N SER A 78 3.81 8.55 16.86
CA SER A 78 2.89 9.43 16.11
C SER A 78 1.69 8.61 15.67
N ARG A 79 0.60 9.26 15.27
CA ARG A 79 -0.60 8.55 14.83
C ARG A 79 -0.46 7.96 13.44
N ARG A 80 0.30 8.60 12.56
CA ARG A 80 0.43 8.24 11.16
C ARG A 80 1.90 8.20 10.72
N ALA A 81 2.16 7.44 9.67
CA ALA A 81 3.37 7.50 8.87
C ALA A 81 2.97 7.88 7.43
N ALA A 82 3.70 8.80 6.81
CA ALA A 82 3.40 9.33 5.47
C ALA A 82 4.24 8.65 4.40
N ALA A 83 3.67 8.48 3.21
CA ALA A 83 4.38 8.14 1.99
C ALA A 83 5.30 9.29 1.54
N HIS A 84 6.30 8.98 0.70
CA HIS A 84 7.14 10.01 0.13
C HIS A 84 6.36 10.84 -0.91
N PRO A 85 6.35 12.19 -0.85
CA PRO A 85 5.56 13.03 -1.76
C PRO A 85 5.88 12.81 -3.25
N GLU A 86 7.15 12.56 -3.59
CA GLU A 86 7.57 12.27 -4.96
C GLU A 86 6.91 10.98 -5.48
N ALA A 87 6.84 9.93 -4.65
CA ALA A 87 6.21 8.67 -5.03
C ALA A 87 4.69 8.82 -5.18
N VAL A 88 4.05 9.60 -4.31
CA VAL A 88 2.61 9.93 -4.46
C VAL A 88 2.37 10.67 -5.77
N ALA A 89 3.19 11.68 -6.09
CA ALA A 89 3.08 12.44 -7.33
C ALA A 89 3.30 11.56 -8.58
N ALA A 90 4.28 10.65 -8.55
CA ALA A 90 4.54 9.72 -9.65
C ALA A 90 3.35 8.78 -9.89
N LEU A 91 2.74 8.24 -8.83
CA LEU A 91 1.54 7.40 -8.91
C LEU A 91 0.35 8.17 -9.49
N VAL A 92 0.06 9.37 -8.96
CA VAL A 92 -1.03 10.23 -9.45
C VAL A 92 -0.82 10.56 -10.93
N SER A 93 0.37 11.03 -11.32
CA SER A 93 0.69 11.36 -12.71
C SER A 93 0.53 10.16 -13.65
N THR A 94 0.89 8.95 -13.19
CA THR A 94 0.71 7.73 -13.98
C THR A 94 -0.78 7.46 -14.20
N LEU A 95 -1.58 7.50 -13.15
CA LEU A 95 -3.02 7.22 -13.25
C LEU A 95 -3.77 8.27 -14.08
N GLU A 96 -3.44 9.55 -13.90
CA GLU A 96 -4.00 10.66 -14.71
C GLU A 96 -3.62 10.52 -16.18
N GLY A 97 -2.38 10.13 -16.48
CA GLY A 97 -1.91 9.89 -17.85
C GLY A 97 -2.69 8.82 -18.59
N HIS A 98 -3.23 7.85 -17.86
CA HIS A 98 -4.13 6.81 -18.38
C HIS A 98 -5.62 7.15 -18.28
N GLY A 99 -5.99 8.30 -17.71
CA GLY A 99 -7.39 8.66 -17.45
C GLY A 99 -8.07 7.74 -16.44
N ILE A 100 -7.33 7.12 -15.53
CA ILE A 100 -7.83 6.16 -14.55
C ILE A 100 -8.31 6.91 -13.28
N PRO A 101 -9.62 6.80 -12.93
CA PRO A 101 -10.12 7.34 -11.67
C PRO A 101 -9.44 6.71 -10.45
N HIS A 102 -9.06 7.54 -9.50
CA HIS A 102 -8.41 7.09 -8.27
C HIS A 102 -8.76 8.00 -7.09
N LEU A 103 -8.50 7.51 -5.88
CA LEU A 103 -8.63 8.28 -4.65
C LEU A 103 -7.26 8.43 -3.98
N LEU A 104 -6.99 9.62 -3.45
CA LEU A 104 -5.93 9.80 -2.45
C LEU A 104 -6.46 9.31 -1.11
N ALA A 105 -5.76 8.38 -0.47
CA ALA A 105 -6.28 7.64 0.67
C ALA A 105 -5.33 7.64 1.87
N THR A 106 -5.91 7.66 3.06
CA THR A 106 -5.29 7.21 4.30
C THR A 106 -5.61 5.73 4.49
N ALA A 107 -4.61 4.88 4.70
CA ALA A 107 -4.82 3.49 5.09
C ALA A 107 -4.90 3.33 6.61
N TRP A 108 -5.51 2.26 7.05
CA TRP A 108 -5.35 1.70 8.38
C TRP A 108 -4.45 0.48 8.29
N THR A 109 -3.22 0.54 8.80
CA THR A 109 -2.34 -0.63 8.87
C THR A 109 -2.59 -1.38 10.17
N THR A 110 -2.98 -2.67 10.06
CA THR A 110 -3.25 -3.53 11.22
C THR A 110 -2.41 -4.79 11.21
N ASP A 111 -1.95 -5.25 12.39
CA ASP A 111 -1.32 -6.57 12.58
C ASP A 111 -2.34 -7.71 12.72
N ALA A 112 -3.64 -7.41 12.80
CA ALA A 112 -4.64 -8.37 13.23
C ALA A 112 -5.98 -8.22 12.48
N PHE A 113 -6.02 -8.68 11.23
CA PHE A 113 -7.20 -8.56 10.37
C PHE A 113 -8.46 -9.24 10.96
N TYR A 114 -8.35 -10.33 11.71
CA TYR A 114 -9.49 -10.90 12.43
C TYR A 114 -9.99 -10.04 13.60
N ARG A 115 -9.34 -8.91 13.87
CA ARG A 115 -9.74 -7.92 14.87
C ARG A 115 -10.27 -6.62 14.27
N GLU A 116 -10.62 -6.62 12.99
CA GLU A 116 -11.29 -5.53 12.29
C GLU A 116 -12.77 -5.47 12.68
N THR A 117 -13.02 -5.23 13.96
CA THR A 117 -14.37 -5.18 14.53
C THR A 117 -15.12 -3.94 14.04
N PRO A 118 -16.47 -3.96 13.97
CA PRO A 118 -17.25 -2.79 13.54
C PRO A 118 -16.94 -1.51 14.34
N ALA A 119 -16.57 -1.64 15.62
CA ALA A 119 -16.16 -0.50 16.43
C ALA A 119 -14.82 0.08 15.98
N LYS A 120 -13.83 -0.75 15.66
CA LYS A 120 -12.54 -0.31 15.10
C LYS A 120 -12.74 0.32 13.72
N VAL A 121 -13.51 -0.30 12.84
CA VAL A 121 -13.81 0.23 11.51
C VAL A 121 -14.41 1.64 11.62
N ARG A 122 -15.42 1.84 12.47
CA ARG A 122 -15.98 3.18 12.71
C ARG A 122 -14.93 4.17 13.21
N LEU A 123 -14.08 3.77 14.15
CA LEU A 123 -12.99 4.61 14.64
C LEU A 123 -12.03 5.00 13.51
N ARG A 124 -11.58 4.04 12.70
CA ARG A 124 -10.64 4.33 11.60
C ARG A 124 -11.28 5.20 10.51
N ARG A 125 -12.57 4.98 10.20
CA ARG A 125 -13.32 5.91 9.33
C ARG A 125 -13.35 7.32 9.89
N SER A 126 -13.57 7.50 11.18
CA SER A 126 -13.57 8.84 11.81
C SER A 126 -12.18 9.50 11.80
N GLU A 127 -11.12 8.72 11.65
CA GLU A 127 -9.74 9.20 11.44
C GLU A 127 -9.41 9.48 9.97
N GLY A 128 -10.38 9.26 9.05
CA GLY A 128 -10.25 9.51 7.62
C GLY A 128 -9.68 8.32 6.82
N CYS A 129 -9.57 7.13 7.42
CA CYS A 129 -9.12 5.94 6.68
C CYS A 129 -10.19 5.50 5.67
N LEU A 130 -9.76 5.22 4.44
CA LEU A 130 -10.59 4.68 3.36
C LEU A 130 -10.40 3.18 3.17
N CYS A 131 -9.24 2.65 3.54
CA CYS A 131 -8.90 1.23 3.40
C CYS A 131 -8.13 0.71 4.61
N VAL A 132 -8.07 -0.62 4.70
CA VAL A 132 -7.27 -1.38 5.67
C VAL A 132 -6.33 -2.34 4.92
N GLU A 133 -5.12 -2.45 5.40
CA GLU A 133 -4.07 -3.33 4.90
C GLU A 133 -3.09 -3.62 6.06
N MET A 134 -1.95 -4.30 5.79
CA MET A 134 -1.13 -4.83 6.87
C MET A 134 0.34 -4.34 6.85
N GLU A 135 0.75 -3.43 5.96
CA GLU A 135 2.17 -3.10 5.73
C GLU A 135 2.51 -1.61 5.64
N ALA A 136 1.62 -0.77 5.11
CA ALA A 136 1.92 0.60 4.69
C ALA A 136 2.59 1.45 5.78
N ALA A 137 2.06 1.46 7.00
CA ALA A 137 2.63 2.27 8.06
C ALA A 137 4.08 1.89 8.39
N ALA A 138 4.39 0.59 8.40
CA ALA A 138 5.73 0.10 8.63
C ALA A 138 6.66 0.43 7.46
N LEU A 139 6.23 0.21 6.23
CA LEU A 139 7.02 0.50 5.03
C LEU A 139 7.32 1.99 4.90
N PHE A 140 6.33 2.86 5.16
CA PHE A 140 6.54 4.32 5.18
C PHE A 140 7.50 4.73 6.31
N ALA A 141 7.41 4.09 7.47
CA ALA A 141 8.32 4.36 8.58
C ALA A 141 9.77 3.96 8.27
N VAL A 142 9.97 2.77 7.68
CA VAL A 142 11.29 2.32 7.22
C VAL A 142 11.83 3.29 6.16
N ALA A 143 11.00 3.67 5.18
CA ALA A 143 11.41 4.57 4.10
C ALA A 143 11.86 5.94 4.63
N GLN A 144 11.11 6.53 5.56
CA GLN A 144 11.51 7.78 6.20
C GLN A 144 12.79 7.63 7.01
N PHE A 145 12.96 6.54 7.76
CA PHE A 145 14.15 6.28 8.56
C PHE A 145 15.41 6.08 7.70
N ARG A 146 15.24 5.44 6.52
CA ARG A 146 16.32 5.13 5.57
C ARG A 146 16.52 6.18 4.48
N ASP A 147 15.73 7.25 4.49
CA ASP A 147 15.77 8.32 3.49
C ASP A 147 15.68 7.80 2.05
N ILE A 148 14.64 7.00 1.79
CA ILE A 148 14.33 6.46 0.46
C ILE A 148 12.96 6.92 -0.02
N VAL A 149 12.76 6.94 -1.33
CA VAL A 149 11.48 7.26 -1.97
C VAL A 149 10.60 6.02 -2.00
N LEU A 150 9.47 6.05 -1.28
CA LEU A 150 8.52 4.93 -1.28
C LEU A 150 7.07 5.43 -1.31
N GLY A 151 6.27 4.85 -2.21
CA GLY A 151 4.82 5.03 -2.30
C GLY A 151 4.09 3.70 -2.44
N GLN A 152 2.76 3.73 -2.27
CA GLN A 152 1.93 2.54 -2.36
C GLN A 152 0.65 2.80 -3.12
N LEU A 153 0.34 1.87 -4.06
CA LEU A 153 -0.87 1.81 -4.85
C LEU A 153 -1.66 0.56 -4.48
N LEU A 154 -2.91 0.74 -4.06
CA LEU A 154 -3.81 -0.38 -3.78
C LEU A 154 -5.00 -0.39 -4.73
N TYR A 155 -5.54 -1.58 -4.99
CA TYR A 155 -6.90 -1.71 -5.50
C TYR A 155 -7.85 -2.06 -4.35
N ALA A 156 -9.05 -1.51 -4.40
CA ALA A 156 -10.12 -1.81 -3.46
C ALA A 156 -10.55 -3.27 -3.60
N GLY A 157 -10.46 -4.02 -2.52
CA GLY A 157 -10.80 -5.42 -2.45
C GLY A 157 -12.15 -5.68 -1.76
N ASP A 158 -12.11 -6.44 -0.67
CA ASP A 158 -13.23 -6.76 0.19
C ASP A 158 -13.80 -5.53 0.93
N ASP A 159 -15.01 -5.65 1.45
CA ASP A 159 -15.69 -4.60 2.22
C ASP A 159 -15.80 -5.02 3.70
N VAL A 160 -15.17 -4.22 4.56
CA VAL A 160 -15.22 -4.39 6.02
C VAL A 160 -16.10 -3.32 6.69
N SER A 161 -16.77 -2.46 5.91
CA SER A 161 -17.57 -1.35 6.43
C SER A 161 -18.89 -1.77 7.08
N GLY A 162 -19.37 -2.97 6.76
CA GLY A 162 -20.61 -3.54 7.25
C GLY A 162 -20.51 -4.18 8.64
N LEU A 163 -21.59 -4.83 9.06
CA LEU A 163 -21.59 -5.70 10.25
C LEU A 163 -20.94 -7.05 9.94
N ASP A 164 -21.13 -7.53 8.72
CA ASP A 164 -20.56 -8.76 8.20
C ASP A 164 -19.51 -8.42 7.14
N TRP A 165 -18.49 -9.25 7.06
CA TRP A 165 -17.46 -9.17 6.05
C TRP A 165 -18.01 -9.57 4.68
N ASP A 166 -17.78 -8.74 3.66
CA ASP A 166 -18.12 -9.05 2.28
C ASP A 166 -16.85 -9.19 1.43
N SER A 167 -16.59 -10.41 0.99
CA SER A 167 -15.42 -10.69 0.15
C SER A 167 -15.46 -10.02 -1.21
N ARG A 168 -16.65 -9.67 -1.73
CA ARG A 168 -16.85 -9.05 -3.05
C ARG A 168 -16.14 -9.79 -4.19
N GLY A 169 -15.71 -11.03 -3.95
CA GLY A 169 -14.98 -11.88 -4.89
C GLY A 169 -13.59 -11.36 -5.28
N TRP A 170 -12.97 -10.48 -4.48
CA TRP A 170 -11.71 -9.81 -4.79
C TRP A 170 -10.54 -10.75 -5.07
N VAL A 171 -10.54 -11.93 -4.45
CA VAL A 171 -9.48 -12.95 -4.67
C VAL A 171 -9.41 -13.46 -6.10
N HIS A 172 -10.49 -13.34 -6.87
CA HIS A 172 -10.58 -13.77 -8.27
C HIS A 172 -10.34 -12.64 -9.27
N ARG A 173 -9.99 -11.43 -8.81
CA ARG A 173 -9.72 -10.26 -9.65
C ARG A 173 -8.28 -10.24 -10.15
N HIS A 174 -7.92 -11.22 -10.97
CA HIS A 174 -6.56 -11.32 -11.53
C HIS A 174 -6.21 -10.12 -12.41
N ASP A 175 -7.16 -9.63 -13.21
CA ASP A 175 -6.98 -8.47 -14.08
C ASP A 175 -6.61 -7.21 -13.29
N ASN A 176 -7.24 -7.00 -12.13
CA ASN A 176 -6.91 -5.86 -11.27
C ASN A 176 -5.47 -5.94 -10.74
N ARG A 177 -5.00 -7.15 -10.38
CA ARG A 177 -3.64 -7.35 -9.88
C ARG A 177 -2.59 -7.09 -10.96
N GLU A 178 -2.83 -7.59 -12.17
CA GLU A 178 -1.96 -7.35 -13.31
C GLU A 178 -1.91 -5.86 -13.67
N GLN A 179 -3.07 -5.20 -13.73
CA GLN A 179 -3.15 -3.77 -13.99
C GLN A 179 -2.39 -2.95 -12.94
N VAL A 180 -2.61 -3.22 -11.65
CA VAL A 180 -1.95 -2.51 -10.56
C VAL A 180 -0.44 -2.70 -10.58
N LEU A 181 0.04 -3.93 -10.87
CA LEU A 181 1.46 -4.21 -11.00
C LEU A 181 2.08 -3.44 -12.17
N ARG A 182 1.41 -3.41 -13.33
CA ARG A 182 1.88 -2.65 -14.49
C ARG A 182 1.96 -1.16 -14.20
N LEU A 183 0.93 -0.58 -13.60
CA LEU A 183 0.90 0.84 -13.20
C LEU A 183 1.99 1.17 -12.15
N ALA A 184 2.27 0.22 -11.25
CA ALA A 184 3.37 0.37 -10.29
C ALA A 184 4.74 0.40 -10.97
N PHE A 185 4.98 -0.42 -12.00
CA PHE A 185 6.20 -0.34 -12.80
C PHE A 185 6.32 1.01 -13.51
N GLU A 186 5.25 1.47 -14.18
CA GLU A 186 5.24 2.76 -14.87
C GLU A 186 5.52 3.92 -13.90
N ALA A 187 4.90 3.91 -12.71
CA ALA A 187 5.16 4.90 -11.68
C ALA A 187 6.60 4.83 -11.14
N CYS A 188 7.15 3.62 -11.00
CA CYS A 188 8.53 3.43 -10.55
C CYS A 188 9.54 4.02 -11.55
N LEU A 189 9.27 3.95 -12.87
CA LEU A 189 10.12 4.59 -13.88
C LEU A 189 10.05 6.12 -13.89
N ARG A 190 9.06 6.71 -13.23
CA ARG A 190 8.92 8.17 -13.09
C ARG A 190 9.67 8.73 -11.88
N LEU A 191 10.14 7.87 -10.98
CA LEU A 191 10.97 8.23 -9.82
C LEU A 191 12.44 8.37 -10.24
#